data_3f6327a49b7f247460be47111d179bc4
#
_entry.id   3f6327a49b7f247460be47111d179bc4
#
_cell.length_a   1.000
_cell.length_b   1.000
_cell.length_c   1.000
_cell.angle_alpha   90.00
_cell.angle_beta   90.00
_cell.angle_gamma   90.00
#
_symmetry.space_group_name_H-M   'P 1'
#
loop_
_entity.id
_entity.type
_entity.pdbx_description
1 polymer ?
#
loop_
_entity_poly.entity_id
_entity_poly.type
_entity_poly.pdbx_seq_one_letter_code
_entity_poly.pdbx_strand_id
1 'polypeptide(L)'
;MSFSTILYTIILYPLVQIIEIAFMIFDKLFGNTGIAIIGVSFTVTLLCLPLYIVAEHWQQVQRDTENKLKPGIDRIKAVFKGDEQYMILNTFYKQNHYHPMMALRSSFGLLIQVPFFMAAYNCLSSLPALQGQSFLFIKDMAKPDALFSIGSFDINILPIAMTVINIIAGAIYTKGFAFKDKAQIYGMALLFLVILYTSPSGLVLYWTMNNVFSLVKNIFYKLKNPIKVLYYLMCIGIVAVDIYILFIYNGSLNTKKRLCAVIPLTCLIALPYFIKAINWMLQKPLNGIVQNKRQRFTLFILS
;
A
#
# COMPACT_ATOMS: atom_id res chain seq x y z
N MET A 1 -3.53 -21.87 26.64
CA MET A 1 -3.74 -20.66 25.84
C MET A 1 -4.67 -21.00 24.70
N SER A 2 -5.72 -20.20 24.49
CA SER A 2 -6.62 -20.40 23.35
C SER A 2 -5.88 -20.06 22.04
N PHE A 3 -6.22 -20.74 20.95
CA PHE A 3 -5.68 -20.46 19.60
C PHE A 3 -5.82 -18.97 19.21
N SER A 4 -6.94 -18.35 19.58
CA SER A 4 -7.18 -16.92 19.37
C SER A 4 -6.18 -16.03 20.12
N THR A 5 -5.80 -16.40 21.35
CA THR A 5 -4.81 -15.67 22.16
C THR A 5 -3.42 -15.73 21.54
N ILE A 6 -3.03 -16.90 21.02
CA ILE A 6 -1.74 -17.09 20.34
C ILE A 6 -1.69 -16.23 19.06
N LEU A 7 -2.73 -16.27 18.24
CA LEU A 7 -2.83 -15.49 17.01
C LEU A 7 -2.78 -13.98 17.29
N TYR A 8 -3.50 -13.54 18.31
CA TYR A 8 -3.47 -12.15 18.76
C TYR A 8 -2.05 -11.73 19.18
N THR A 9 -1.41 -12.50 20.05
CA THR A 9 -0.11 -12.14 20.63
C THR A 9 1.01 -12.14 19.59
N ILE A 10 0.98 -13.08 18.63
CA ILE A 10 2.08 -13.20 17.64
C ILE A 10 1.89 -12.27 16.46
N ILE A 11 0.65 -12.04 16.01
CA ILE A 11 0.40 -11.28 14.77
C ILE A 11 -0.15 -9.89 15.07
N LEU A 12 -1.24 -9.79 15.83
CA LEU A 12 -1.92 -8.50 16.01
C LEU A 12 -1.19 -7.57 16.97
N TYR A 13 -0.68 -8.08 18.08
CA TYR A 13 -0.04 -7.27 19.09
C TYR A 13 1.19 -6.50 18.55
N PRO A 14 2.14 -7.11 17.80
CA PRO A 14 3.25 -6.37 17.21
C PRO A 14 2.78 -5.29 16.23
N LEU A 15 1.72 -5.56 15.45
CA LEU A 15 1.18 -4.57 14.51
C LEU A 15 0.54 -3.38 15.23
N VAL A 16 -0.20 -3.63 16.31
CA VAL A 16 -0.77 -2.57 17.17
C VAL A 16 0.34 -1.70 17.73
N GLN A 17 1.42 -2.30 18.26
CA GLN A 17 2.56 -1.56 18.80
C GLN A 17 3.24 -0.70 17.73
N ILE A 18 3.40 -1.18 16.52
CA ILE A 18 3.95 -0.40 15.41
C ILE A 18 3.07 0.81 15.10
N ILE A 19 1.75 0.62 15.07
CA ILE A 19 0.78 1.70 14.82
C ILE A 19 0.83 2.74 15.93
N GLU A 20 0.86 2.32 17.20
CA GLU A 20 0.96 3.23 18.36
C GLU A 20 2.27 4.03 18.37
N ILE A 21 3.40 3.38 18.12
CA ILE A 21 4.71 4.03 18.04
C ILE A 21 4.74 5.05 16.90
N ALA A 22 4.26 4.65 15.71
CA ALA A 22 4.18 5.55 14.56
C ALA A 22 3.29 6.76 14.88
N PHE A 23 2.12 6.53 15.50
CA PHE A 23 1.23 7.61 15.91
C PHE A 23 1.92 8.59 16.86
N MET A 24 2.56 8.09 17.92
CA MET A 24 3.27 8.93 18.90
C MET A 24 4.39 9.75 18.25
N ILE A 25 5.14 9.17 17.31
CA ILE A 25 6.21 9.87 16.61
C ILE A 25 5.64 11.02 15.77
N PHE A 26 4.64 10.77 14.96
CA PHE A 26 4.05 11.77 14.08
C PHE A 26 3.26 12.83 14.86
N ASP A 27 2.56 12.45 15.91
CA ASP A 27 1.85 13.40 16.78
C ASP A 27 2.81 14.35 17.47
N LYS A 28 3.93 13.84 18.00
CA LYS A 28 4.98 14.65 18.60
C LYS A 28 5.70 15.56 17.59
N LEU A 29 5.88 15.11 16.34
CA LEU A 29 6.55 15.88 15.30
C LEU A 29 5.70 17.03 14.77
N PHE A 30 4.42 16.78 14.56
CA PHE A 30 3.53 17.72 13.86
C PHE A 30 2.53 18.42 14.80
N GLY A 31 2.33 17.91 16.02
CA GLY A 31 1.36 18.46 16.96
C GLY A 31 -0.08 18.43 16.45
N ASN A 32 -0.39 17.52 15.51
CA ASN A 32 -1.69 17.41 14.88
C ASN A 32 -2.07 15.94 14.66
N THR A 33 -3.10 15.52 15.33
CA THR A 33 -3.58 14.15 15.37
C THR A 33 -3.99 13.61 13.99
N GLY A 34 -4.59 14.45 13.14
CA GLY A 34 -4.95 14.06 11.77
C GLY A 34 -3.74 13.78 10.91
N ILE A 35 -2.70 14.62 11.01
CA ILE A 35 -1.43 14.39 10.32
C ILE A 35 -0.73 13.15 10.88
N ALA A 36 -0.84 12.90 12.20
CA ALA A 36 -0.30 11.70 12.80
C ALA A 36 -0.94 10.43 12.21
N ILE A 37 -2.25 10.40 12.00
CA ILE A 37 -2.94 9.28 11.34
C ILE A 37 -2.48 9.10 9.89
N ILE A 38 -2.28 10.17 9.14
CA ILE A 38 -1.73 10.10 7.78
C ILE A 38 -0.32 9.49 7.82
N GLY A 39 0.51 9.88 8.77
CA GLY A 39 1.84 9.33 8.99
C GLY A 39 1.83 7.84 9.36
N VAL A 40 0.88 7.41 10.21
CA VAL A 40 0.64 5.99 10.51
C VAL A 40 0.29 5.22 9.24
N SER A 41 -0.64 5.74 8.43
CA SER A 41 -1.04 5.12 7.16
C SER A 41 0.13 4.96 6.20
N PHE A 42 0.98 5.97 6.12
CA PHE A 42 2.20 5.93 5.32
C PHE A 42 3.18 4.86 5.82
N THR A 43 3.44 4.82 7.12
CA THR A 43 4.33 3.83 7.75
C THR A 43 3.86 2.41 7.51
N VAL A 44 2.56 2.14 7.74
CA VAL A 44 1.97 0.82 7.51
C VAL A 44 2.05 0.44 6.03
N THR A 45 1.76 1.37 5.12
CA THR A 45 1.88 1.13 3.67
C THR A 45 3.31 0.75 3.28
N LEU A 46 4.33 1.43 3.82
CA LEU A 46 5.74 1.11 3.57
C LEU A 46 6.12 -0.27 4.10
N LEU A 47 5.70 -0.60 5.32
CA LEU A 47 5.96 -1.91 5.93
C LEU A 47 5.29 -3.06 5.16
N CYS A 48 4.09 -2.82 4.65
CA CYS A 48 3.35 -3.80 3.85
C CYS A 48 3.88 -3.93 2.41
N LEU A 49 4.69 -2.99 1.93
CA LEU A 49 5.12 -2.93 0.54
C LEU A 49 5.77 -4.23 0.05
N PRO A 50 6.73 -4.85 0.76
CA PRO A 50 7.31 -6.13 0.33
C PRO A 50 6.28 -7.26 0.28
N LEU A 51 5.33 -7.30 1.22
CA LEU A 51 4.26 -8.30 1.22
C LEU A 51 3.31 -8.12 0.04
N TYR A 52 2.98 -6.87 -0.30
CA TYR A 52 2.15 -6.57 -1.46
C TYR A 52 2.84 -6.95 -2.78
N ILE A 53 4.15 -6.73 -2.91
CA ILE A 53 4.91 -7.13 -4.11
C ILE A 53 4.83 -8.65 -4.31
N VAL A 54 5.04 -9.43 -3.26
CA VAL A 54 4.92 -10.90 -3.31
C VAL A 54 3.49 -11.33 -3.64
N ALA A 55 2.48 -10.72 -3.01
CA ALA A 55 1.08 -11.04 -3.26
C ALA A 55 0.67 -10.72 -4.70
N GLU A 56 1.11 -9.58 -5.22
CA GLU A 56 0.80 -9.14 -6.59
C GLU A 56 1.43 -10.06 -7.64
N HIS A 57 2.68 -10.50 -7.40
CA HIS A 57 3.33 -11.50 -8.24
C HIS A 57 2.54 -12.83 -8.27
N TRP A 58 2.10 -13.33 -7.13
CA TRP A 58 1.31 -14.56 -7.07
C TRP A 58 -0.06 -14.41 -7.73
N GLN A 59 -0.70 -13.27 -7.57
CA GLN A 59 -1.94 -12.96 -8.27
C GLN A 59 -1.75 -12.90 -9.78
N GLN A 60 -0.65 -12.32 -10.25
CA GLN A 60 -0.35 -12.26 -11.69
C GLN A 60 -0.13 -13.65 -12.26
N VAL A 61 0.70 -14.47 -11.60
CA VAL A 61 0.92 -15.88 -12.00
C VAL A 61 -0.40 -16.65 -12.07
N GLN A 62 -1.29 -16.42 -11.10
CA GLN A 62 -2.60 -17.07 -11.09
C GLN A 62 -3.47 -16.61 -12.28
N ARG A 63 -3.57 -15.30 -12.55
CA ARG A 63 -4.33 -14.76 -13.69
C ARG A 63 -3.80 -15.28 -15.02
N ASP A 64 -2.48 -15.32 -15.19
CA ASP A 64 -1.86 -15.81 -16.42
C ASP A 64 -2.16 -17.29 -16.64
N THR A 65 -2.15 -18.09 -15.56
CA THR A 65 -2.49 -19.50 -15.60
C THR A 65 -3.98 -19.69 -15.93
N GLU A 66 -4.87 -18.97 -15.28
CA GLU A 66 -6.32 -19.01 -15.58
C GLU A 66 -6.62 -18.60 -17.02
N ASN A 67 -5.99 -17.55 -17.53
CA ASN A 67 -6.16 -17.09 -18.90
C ASN A 67 -5.69 -18.12 -19.93
N LYS A 68 -4.61 -18.85 -19.66
CA LYS A 68 -4.11 -19.94 -20.51
C LYS A 68 -5.06 -21.14 -20.52
N LEU A 69 -5.64 -21.49 -19.37
CA LEU A 69 -6.53 -22.65 -19.25
C LEU A 69 -7.97 -22.36 -19.73
N LYS A 70 -8.38 -21.09 -19.67
CA LYS A 70 -9.76 -20.68 -19.98
C LYS A 70 -10.30 -21.21 -21.31
N PRO A 71 -9.59 -21.12 -22.46
CA PRO A 71 -10.13 -21.64 -23.73
C PRO A 71 -10.42 -23.13 -23.70
N GLY A 72 -9.59 -23.93 -23.00
CA GLY A 72 -9.80 -25.36 -22.83
C GLY A 72 -11.00 -25.66 -21.92
N ILE A 73 -11.10 -24.92 -20.82
CA ILE A 73 -12.21 -25.04 -19.86
C ILE A 73 -13.54 -24.69 -20.56
N ASP A 74 -13.59 -23.61 -21.34
CA ASP A 74 -14.78 -23.14 -22.02
C ASP A 74 -15.25 -24.16 -23.09
N ARG A 75 -14.31 -24.78 -23.84
CA ARG A 75 -14.62 -25.88 -24.78
C ARG A 75 -15.22 -27.10 -24.08
N ILE A 76 -14.61 -27.51 -22.96
CA ILE A 76 -15.12 -28.66 -22.20
C ILE A 76 -16.52 -28.37 -21.68
N LYS A 77 -16.77 -27.19 -21.13
CA LYS A 77 -18.09 -26.77 -20.64
C LYS A 77 -19.15 -26.63 -21.71
N ALA A 78 -18.77 -26.32 -22.94
CA ALA A 78 -19.67 -26.20 -24.06
C ALA A 78 -20.16 -27.55 -24.59
N VAL A 79 -19.31 -28.58 -24.53
CA VAL A 79 -19.55 -29.90 -25.08
C VAL A 79 -20.13 -30.88 -24.06
N PHE A 80 -19.58 -30.90 -22.86
CA PHE A 80 -19.91 -31.89 -21.83
C PHE A 80 -20.79 -31.28 -20.73
N LYS A 81 -21.63 -32.11 -20.05
CA LYS A 81 -22.51 -31.71 -18.95
C LYS A 81 -22.50 -32.75 -17.84
N GLY A 82 -22.89 -32.35 -16.64
CA GLY A 82 -23.01 -33.25 -15.47
C GLY A 82 -21.69 -33.87 -15.06
N ASP A 83 -21.73 -35.15 -14.69
CA ASP A 83 -20.59 -35.91 -14.15
C ASP A 83 -19.46 -36.05 -15.19
N GLU A 84 -19.79 -36.21 -16.44
CA GLU A 84 -18.81 -36.29 -17.52
C GLU A 84 -17.98 -35.01 -17.65
N GLN A 85 -18.64 -33.85 -17.60
CA GLN A 85 -17.97 -32.55 -17.59
C GLN A 85 -17.01 -32.45 -16.39
N TYR A 86 -17.44 -32.87 -15.20
CA TYR A 86 -16.61 -32.84 -14.01
C TYR A 86 -15.37 -33.73 -14.16
N MET A 87 -15.52 -34.95 -14.65
CA MET A 87 -14.42 -35.90 -14.84
C MET A 87 -13.39 -35.35 -15.85
N ILE A 88 -13.86 -34.83 -16.98
CA ILE A 88 -13.00 -34.29 -18.03
C ILE A 88 -12.28 -33.03 -17.53
N LEU A 89 -12.98 -32.11 -16.86
CA LEU A 89 -12.36 -30.93 -16.25
C LEU A 89 -11.30 -31.30 -15.20
N ASN A 90 -11.56 -32.27 -14.36
CA ASN A 90 -10.59 -32.73 -13.36
C ASN A 90 -9.35 -33.33 -14.03
N THR A 91 -9.53 -34.11 -15.09
CA THR A 91 -8.42 -34.66 -15.88
C THR A 91 -7.61 -33.56 -16.55
N PHE A 92 -8.30 -32.58 -17.17
CA PHE A 92 -7.68 -31.41 -17.79
C PHE A 92 -6.86 -30.58 -16.78
N TYR A 93 -7.39 -30.35 -15.59
CA TYR A 93 -6.65 -29.65 -14.51
C TYR A 93 -5.40 -30.44 -14.07
N LYS A 94 -5.51 -31.75 -13.89
CA LYS A 94 -4.38 -32.60 -13.53
C LYS A 94 -3.28 -32.59 -14.61
N GLN A 95 -3.65 -32.68 -15.90
CA GLN A 95 -2.71 -32.61 -17.02
C GLN A 95 -1.97 -31.27 -17.10
N ASN A 96 -2.61 -30.17 -16.70
CA ASN A 96 -2.01 -28.85 -16.69
C ASN A 96 -1.39 -28.47 -15.32
N HIS A 97 -1.23 -29.44 -14.43
CA HIS A 97 -0.71 -29.21 -13.07
C HIS A 97 -1.43 -28.09 -12.31
N TYR A 98 -2.72 -27.89 -12.61
CA TYR A 98 -3.56 -26.86 -12.00
C TYR A 98 -4.48 -27.48 -10.95
N HIS A 99 -4.48 -26.92 -9.76
CA HIS A 99 -5.42 -27.27 -8.70
C HIS A 99 -6.40 -26.13 -8.46
N PRO A 100 -7.74 -26.36 -8.39
CA PRO A 100 -8.73 -25.29 -8.18
C PRO A 100 -8.47 -24.42 -6.93
N MET A 101 -7.84 -24.96 -5.89
CA MET A 101 -7.44 -24.19 -4.71
C MET A 101 -6.36 -23.14 -5.01
N MET A 102 -5.63 -23.25 -6.13
CA MET A 102 -4.70 -22.19 -6.55
C MET A 102 -5.42 -20.87 -6.86
N ALA A 103 -6.72 -20.92 -7.16
CA ALA A 103 -7.55 -19.72 -7.31
C ALA A 103 -7.57 -18.84 -6.03
N LEU A 104 -7.35 -19.42 -4.84
CA LEU A 104 -7.22 -18.67 -3.59
C LEU A 104 -6.01 -17.72 -3.59
N ARG A 105 -5.00 -17.97 -4.44
CA ARG A 105 -3.86 -17.06 -4.61
C ARG A 105 -4.28 -15.69 -5.12
N SER A 106 -5.38 -15.59 -5.86
CA SER A 106 -5.92 -14.30 -6.29
C SER A 106 -6.39 -13.44 -5.12
N SER A 107 -6.82 -14.05 -4.03
CA SER A 107 -7.29 -13.36 -2.81
C SER A 107 -6.19 -13.08 -1.79
N PHE A 108 -4.94 -13.48 -2.06
CA PHE A 108 -3.86 -13.38 -1.08
C PHE A 108 -3.57 -11.94 -0.64
N GLY A 109 -3.70 -10.97 -1.55
CA GLY A 109 -3.56 -9.56 -1.23
C GLY A 109 -4.60 -9.06 -0.22
N LEU A 110 -5.83 -9.56 -0.30
CA LEU A 110 -6.89 -9.23 0.67
C LEU A 110 -6.63 -9.90 2.02
N LEU A 111 -6.16 -11.15 2.02
CA LEU A 111 -5.85 -11.87 3.26
C LEU A 111 -4.72 -11.21 4.05
N ILE A 112 -3.71 -10.68 3.36
CA ILE A 112 -2.63 -9.89 4.00
C ILE A 112 -3.19 -8.63 4.66
N GLN A 113 -4.19 -8.01 4.07
CA GLN A 113 -4.75 -6.75 4.57
C GLN A 113 -5.54 -6.92 5.88
N VAL A 114 -6.14 -8.09 6.13
CA VAL A 114 -7.00 -8.35 7.30
C VAL A 114 -6.28 -8.14 8.63
N PRO A 115 -5.08 -8.67 8.90
CA PRO A 115 -4.37 -8.43 10.16
C PRO A 115 -4.07 -6.95 10.41
N PHE A 116 -3.68 -6.22 9.37
CA PHE A 116 -3.40 -4.78 9.48
C PHE A 116 -4.66 -3.97 9.73
N PHE A 117 -5.79 -4.36 9.11
CA PHE A 117 -7.09 -3.76 9.39
C PHE A 117 -7.50 -3.99 10.85
N MET A 118 -7.39 -5.22 11.34
CA MET A 118 -7.75 -5.55 12.72
C MET A 118 -6.86 -4.81 13.74
N ALA A 119 -5.56 -4.70 13.48
CA ALA A 119 -4.65 -3.96 14.33
C ALA A 119 -4.98 -2.46 14.36
N ALA A 120 -5.22 -1.84 13.20
CA ALA A 120 -5.62 -0.45 13.11
C ALA A 120 -6.98 -0.19 13.74
N TYR A 121 -7.95 -1.10 13.53
CA TYR A 121 -9.26 -1.03 14.17
C TYR A 121 -9.14 -1.04 15.70
N ASN A 122 -8.40 -2.00 16.25
CA ASN A 122 -8.21 -2.11 17.70
C ASN A 122 -7.49 -0.90 18.28
N CYS A 123 -6.49 -0.36 17.59
CA CYS A 123 -5.74 0.80 18.05
C CYS A 123 -6.54 2.09 17.93
N LEU A 124 -6.99 2.43 16.71
CA LEU A 124 -7.56 3.75 16.42
C LEU A 124 -9.02 3.91 16.90
N SER A 125 -9.79 2.81 17.03
CA SER A 125 -11.18 2.90 17.52
C SER A 125 -11.26 3.27 18.99
N SER A 126 -10.23 2.96 19.77
CA SER A 126 -10.20 3.17 21.21
C SER A 126 -9.12 4.15 21.68
N LEU A 127 -8.42 4.81 20.76
CA LEU A 127 -7.31 5.70 21.09
C LEU A 127 -7.81 6.99 21.77
N PRO A 128 -7.52 7.22 23.06
CA PRO A 128 -8.01 8.40 23.80
C PRO A 128 -7.54 9.73 23.19
N ALA A 129 -6.38 9.72 22.54
CA ALA A 129 -5.80 10.90 21.88
C ALA A 129 -6.67 11.46 20.73
N LEU A 130 -7.64 10.69 20.21
CA LEU A 130 -8.55 11.13 19.14
C LEU A 130 -9.77 11.90 19.68
N GLN A 131 -10.08 11.78 20.97
CA GLN A 131 -11.27 12.39 21.55
C GLN A 131 -11.20 13.91 21.53
N GLY A 132 -12.23 14.54 20.96
CA GLY A 132 -12.32 15.99 20.85
C GLY A 132 -11.31 16.62 19.89
N GLN A 133 -10.51 15.82 19.18
CA GLN A 133 -9.57 16.34 18.18
C GLN A 133 -10.27 16.52 16.84
N SER A 134 -10.12 17.72 16.28
CA SER A 134 -10.66 18.07 14.97
C SER A 134 -9.59 18.01 13.88
N PHE A 135 -9.99 17.62 12.66
CA PHE A 135 -9.10 17.65 11.50
C PHE A 135 -9.88 17.95 10.22
N LEU A 136 -9.50 18.98 9.48
CA LEU A 136 -10.20 19.47 8.30
C LEU A 136 -11.69 19.75 8.61
N PHE A 137 -12.59 18.99 7.99
CA PHE A 137 -14.04 19.08 8.20
C PHE A 137 -14.55 18.12 9.30
N ILE A 138 -13.70 17.29 9.87
CA ILE A 138 -14.04 16.34 10.93
C ILE A 138 -14.00 17.08 12.26
N LYS A 139 -15.11 17.12 13.01
CA LYS A 139 -15.21 17.80 14.30
C LYS A 139 -14.61 17.02 15.46
N ASP A 140 -14.76 15.69 15.43
CA ASP A 140 -14.26 14.78 16.47
C ASP A 140 -13.81 13.48 15.82
N MET A 141 -12.51 13.20 15.85
CA MET A 141 -11.94 12.03 15.20
C MET A 141 -12.25 10.71 15.89
N ALA A 142 -12.73 10.76 17.15
CA ALA A 142 -13.17 9.58 17.88
C ALA A 142 -14.62 9.17 17.56
N LYS A 143 -15.34 9.98 16.79
CA LYS A 143 -16.75 9.75 16.40
C LYS A 143 -16.89 9.68 14.88
N PRO A 144 -18.02 9.14 14.36
CA PRO A 144 -18.37 9.28 12.95
C PRO A 144 -18.42 10.77 12.55
N ASP A 145 -18.13 11.07 11.29
CA ASP A 145 -17.97 12.46 10.82
C ASP A 145 -19.28 13.26 10.83
N ALA A 146 -20.44 12.59 10.66
CA ALA A 146 -21.78 13.19 10.75
C ALA A 146 -21.83 14.61 10.14
N LEU A 147 -21.27 14.75 8.91
CA LEU A 147 -21.08 16.08 8.30
C LEU A 147 -22.41 16.74 7.95
N PHE A 148 -23.40 15.95 7.55
CA PHE A 148 -24.76 16.38 7.29
C PHE A 148 -25.74 15.54 8.10
N SER A 149 -26.76 16.19 8.67
CA SER A 149 -27.89 15.53 9.34
C SER A 149 -29.16 15.87 8.60
N ILE A 150 -29.89 14.86 8.15
CA ILE A 150 -31.23 15.02 7.54
C ILE A 150 -32.26 14.40 8.48
N GLY A 151 -32.92 15.25 9.28
CA GLY A 151 -33.83 14.80 10.33
C GLY A 151 -33.08 14.02 11.42
N SER A 152 -33.41 12.74 11.59
CA SER A 152 -32.78 11.84 12.58
C SER A 152 -31.63 11.03 12.02
N PHE A 153 -31.27 11.23 10.76
CA PHE A 153 -30.21 10.45 10.08
C PHE A 153 -28.97 11.30 9.86
N ASP A 154 -27.84 10.84 10.41
CA ASP A 154 -26.54 11.43 10.17
C ASP A 154 -25.91 10.81 8.92
N ILE A 155 -25.46 11.65 8.00
CA ILE A 155 -24.77 11.23 6.78
C ILE A 155 -23.27 11.37 7.00
N ASN A 156 -22.59 10.22 7.01
CA ASN A 156 -21.16 10.12 7.16
C ASN A 156 -20.51 10.19 5.76
N ILE A 157 -19.87 11.31 5.44
CA ILE A 157 -19.32 11.57 4.10
C ILE A 157 -17.95 10.93 3.92
N LEU A 158 -17.16 10.85 4.98
CA LEU A 158 -15.80 10.30 4.88
C LEU A 158 -15.78 8.84 4.39
N PRO A 159 -16.63 7.90 4.90
CA PRO A 159 -16.72 6.54 4.35
C PRO A 159 -17.17 6.50 2.89
N ILE A 160 -18.04 7.41 2.48
CA ILE A 160 -18.50 7.54 1.09
C ILE A 160 -17.34 8.00 0.20
N ALA A 161 -16.63 9.05 0.60
CA ALA A 161 -15.44 9.55 -0.13
C ALA A 161 -14.36 8.47 -0.24
N MET A 162 -14.10 7.74 0.84
CA MET A 162 -13.21 6.58 0.85
C MET A 162 -13.63 5.54 -0.20
N THR A 163 -14.91 5.22 -0.27
CA THR A 163 -15.44 4.23 -1.21
C THR A 163 -15.29 4.71 -2.66
N VAL A 164 -15.54 5.99 -2.93
CA VAL A 164 -15.30 6.59 -4.26
C VAL A 164 -13.83 6.48 -4.66
N ILE A 165 -12.90 6.79 -3.74
CA ILE A 165 -11.45 6.63 -3.97
C ILE A 165 -11.12 5.17 -4.29
N ASN A 166 -11.70 4.22 -3.55
CA ASN A 166 -11.50 2.79 -3.79
C ASN A 166 -12.03 2.33 -5.14
N ILE A 167 -13.18 2.83 -5.56
CA ILE A 167 -13.76 2.52 -6.88
C ILE A 167 -12.86 3.07 -7.99
N ILE A 168 -12.38 4.30 -7.87
CA ILE A 168 -11.44 4.91 -8.84
C ILE A 168 -10.12 4.11 -8.88
N ALA A 169 -9.55 3.80 -7.72
CA ALA A 169 -8.33 2.99 -7.61
C ALA A 169 -8.52 1.61 -8.24
N GLY A 170 -9.67 0.97 -7.95
CA GLY A 170 -10.07 -0.31 -8.53
C GLY A 170 -10.21 -0.24 -10.05
N ALA A 171 -10.83 0.80 -10.60
CA ALA A 171 -10.98 0.98 -12.05
C ALA A 171 -9.61 1.11 -12.75
N ILE A 172 -8.68 1.83 -12.16
CA ILE A 172 -7.31 1.99 -12.69
C ILE A 172 -6.55 0.66 -12.59
N TYR A 173 -6.64 -0.02 -11.46
CA TYR A 173 -5.90 -1.25 -11.20
C TYR A 173 -6.40 -2.43 -12.04
N THR A 174 -7.73 -2.59 -12.17
CA THR A 174 -8.36 -3.76 -12.81
C THR A 174 -8.55 -3.64 -14.32
N LYS A 175 -7.93 -2.64 -14.94
CA LYS A 175 -8.01 -2.48 -16.40
C LYS A 175 -7.46 -3.74 -17.10
N GLY A 176 -8.33 -4.43 -17.84
CA GLY A 176 -7.99 -5.70 -18.52
C GLY A 176 -8.22 -6.97 -17.68
N PHE A 177 -8.68 -6.89 -16.45
CA PHE A 177 -8.97 -8.06 -15.62
C PHE A 177 -10.33 -8.69 -15.96
N ALA A 178 -10.48 -9.98 -15.63
CA ALA A 178 -11.74 -10.70 -15.74
C ALA A 178 -12.82 -10.06 -14.83
N PHE A 179 -14.09 -10.26 -15.21
CA PHE A 179 -15.23 -9.72 -14.43
C PHE A 179 -15.22 -10.18 -12.97
N LYS A 180 -14.84 -11.43 -12.71
CA LYS A 180 -14.73 -12.01 -11.36
C LYS A 180 -13.78 -11.21 -10.47
N ASP A 181 -12.59 -10.86 -10.97
CA ASP A 181 -11.60 -10.11 -10.21
C ASP A 181 -12.07 -8.67 -9.94
N LYS A 182 -12.74 -8.06 -10.92
CA LYS A 182 -13.36 -6.75 -10.74
C LYS A 182 -14.45 -6.79 -9.68
N ALA A 183 -15.36 -7.76 -9.76
CA ALA A 183 -16.46 -7.92 -8.83
C ALA A 183 -15.95 -8.11 -7.39
N GLN A 184 -14.86 -8.84 -7.20
CA GLN A 184 -14.22 -9.02 -5.90
C GLN A 184 -13.73 -7.68 -5.33
N ILE A 185 -13.03 -6.86 -6.11
CA ILE A 185 -12.48 -5.58 -5.65
C ILE A 185 -13.59 -4.58 -5.32
N TYR A 186 -14.60 -4.45 -6.18
CA TYR A 186 -15.73 -3.55 -5.92
C TYR A 186 -16.62 -4.05 -4.78
N GLY A 187 -16.82 -5.37 -4.66
CA GLY A 187 -17.52 -5.98 -3.55
C GLY A 187 -16.85 -5.68 -2.21
N MET A 188 -15.51 -5.74 -2.17
CA MET A 188 -14.75 -5.36 -0.97
C MET A 188 -14.87 -3.87 -0.66
N ALA A 189 -14.87 -2.98 -1.64
CA ALA A 189 -15.07 -1.55 -1.42
C ALA A 189 -16.44 -1.27 -0.77
N LEU A 190 -17.49 -1.94 -1.23
CA LEU A 190 -18.83 -1.83 -0.66
C LEU A 190 -18.92 -2.45 0.74
N LEU A 191 -18.27 -3.60 0.96
CA LEU A 191 -18.19 -4.22 2.28
C LEU A 191 -17.55 -3.27 3.30
N PHE A 192 -16.44 -2.65 2.94
CA PHE A 192 -15.77 -1.67 3.82
C PHE A 192 -16.61 -0.41 4.03
N LEU A 193 -17.41 0.03 3.07
CA LEU A 193 -18.36 1.10 3.27
C LEU A 193 -19.33 0.76 4.41
N VAL A 194 -19.90 -0.45 4.39
CA VAL A 194 -20.86 -0.89 5.41
C VAL A 194 -20.19 -0.99 6.80
N ILE A 195 -19.01 -1.63 6.86
CA ILE A 195 -18.28 -1.83 8.14
C ILE A 195 -17.82 -0.51 8.74
N LEU A 196 -17.34 0.42 7.91
CA LEU A 196 -16.73 1.66 8.37
C LEU A 196 -17.73 2.83 8.43
N TYR A 197 -18.98 2.65 8.02
CA TYR A 197 -19.94 3.74 7.95
C TYR A 197 -20.19 4.42 9.31
N THR A 198 -20.28 3.64 10.38
CA THR A 198 -20.49 4.12 11.76
C THR A 198 -19.21 4.12 12.60
N SER A 199 -18.07 3.91 11.96
CA SER A 199 -16.77 3.86 12.64
C SER A 199 -16.23 5.26 12.94
N PRO A 200 -15.33 5.41 13.94
CA PRO A 200 -14.66 6.67 14.22
C PRO A 200 -13.96 7.25 12.99
N SER A 201 -14.10 8.54 12.78
CA SER A 201 -13.54 9.24 11.60
C SER A 201 -12.02 9.10 11.49
N GLY A 202 -11.31 8.97 12.60
CA GLY A 202 -9.86 8.71 12.61
C GLY A 202 -9.51 7.37 11.95
N LEU A 203 -10.28 6.31 12.20
CA LEU A 203 -10.10 5.02 11.56
C LEU A 203 -10.44 5.08 10.06
N VAL A 204 -11.52 5.78 9.70
CA VAL A 204 -11.91 5.96 8.28
C VAL A 204 -10.86 6.78 7.54
N LEU A 205 -10.31 7.82 8.17
CA LEU A 205 -9.22 8.63 7.62
C LEU A 205 -7.96 7.77 7.36
N TYR A 206 -7.57 6.95 8.35
CA TYR A 206 -6.46 6.00 8.19
C TYR A 206 -6.67 5.10 6.98
N TRP A 207 -7.85 4.52 6.85
CA TRP A 207 -8.18 3.62 5.74
C TRP A 207 -8.21 4.34 4.40
N THR A 208 -8.77 5.54 4.37
CA THR A 208 -8.77 6.41 3.18
C THR A 208 -7.36 6.70 2.71
N MET A 209 -6.46 7.06 3.63
CA MET A 209 -5.06 7.36 3.29
C MET A 209 -4.29 6.13 2.84
N ASN A 210 -4.53 4.96 3.44
CA ASN A 210 -3.97 3.69 2.93
C ASN A 210 -4.39 3.42 1.48
N ASN A 211 -5.64 3.67 1.14
CA ASN A 211 -6.14 3.50 -0.23
C ASN A 211 -5.53 4.52 -1.19
N VAL A 212 -5.36 5.77 -0.76
CA VAL A 212 -4.65 6.81 -1.54
C VAL A 212 -3.20 6.42 -1.78
N PHE A 213 -2.46 5.97 -0.76
CA PHE A 213 -1.08 5.54 -0.93
C PHE A 213 -0.97 4.29 -1.81
N SER A 214 -1.91 3.35 -1.69
CA SER A 214 -1.99 2.20 -2.58
C SER A 214 -2.28 2.60 -4.03
N LEU A 215 -3.17 3.57 -4.24
CA LEU A 215 -3.44 4.15 -5.57
C LEU A 215 -2.18 4.79 -6.15
N VAL A 216 -1.49 5.63 -5.37
CA VAL A 216 -0.23 6.26 -5.76
C VAL A 216 0.79 5.19 -6.15
N LYS A 217 0.98 4.15 -5.31
CA LYS A 217 1.85 3.02 -5.60
C LYS A 217 1.48 2.36 -6.96
N ASN A 218 0.21 2.06 -7.19
CA ASN A 218 -0.25 1.41 -8.41
C ASN A 218 -0.04 2.28 -9.67
N ILE A 219 -0.19 3.60 -9.54
CA ILE A 219 0.13 4.55 -10.61
C ILE A 219 1.63 4.53 -10.91
N PHE A 220 2.47 4.54 -9.85
CA PHE A 220 3.92 4.49 -10.01
C PHE A 220 4.38 3.22 -10.73
N TYR A 221 3.82 2.06 -10.41
CA TYR A 221 4.16 0.80 -11.09
C TYR A 221 3.76 0.77 -12.58
N LYS A 222 2.77 1.56 -12.97
CA LYS A 222 2.37 1.68 -14.39
C LYS A 222 3.25 2.65 -15.19
N LEU A 223 4.11 3.43 -14.53
CA LEU A 223 5.01 4.35 -15.19
C LEU A 223 6.16 3.59 -15.89
N LYS A 224 6.55 4.06 -17.06
CA LYS A 224 7.64 3.46 -17.86
C LYS A 224 8.99 3.43 -17.12
N ASN A 225 9.22 4.41 -16.23
CA ASN A 225 10.44 4.54 -15.41
C ASN A 225 10.09 5.05 -14.01
N PRO A 226 9.50 4.22 -13.12
CA PRO A 226 9.00 4.67 -11.82
C PRO A 226 10.12 5.22 -10.92
N ILE A 227 11.30 4.61 -10.94
CA ILE A 227 12.46 5.04 -10.14
C ILE A 227 12.91 6.46 -10.51
N LYS A 228 12.92 6.80 -11.81
CA LYS A 228 13.27 8.16 -12.25
C LYS A 228 12.26 9.20 -11.77
N VAL A 229 10.96 8.88 -11.86
CA VAL A 229 9.91 9.79 -11.40
C VAL A 229 9.99 9.98 -9.89
N LEU A 230 10.20 8.90 -9.13
CA LEU A 230 10.39 8.98 -7.69
C LEU A 230 11.61 9.83 -7.32
N TYR A 231 12.72 9.65 -8.03
CA TYR A 231 13.92 10.46 -7.85
C TYR A 231 13.66 11.95 -8.09
N TYR A 232 12.98 12.32 -9.18
CA TYR A 232 12.65 13.72 -9.45
C TYR A 232 11.71 14.32 -8.38
N LEU A 233 10.71 13.57 -7.92
CA LEU A 233 9.83 13.99 -6.84
C LEU A 233 10.60 14.18 -5.53
N MET A 234 11.53 13.28 -5.22
CA MET A 234 12.42 13.42 -4.07
C MET A 234 13.29 14.68 -4.18
N CYS A 235 13.88 14.94 -5.35
CA CYS A 235 14.67 16.15 -5.58
C CYS A 235 13.84 17.44 -5.38
N ILE A 236 12.62 17.47 -5.92
CA ILE A 236 11.69 18.59 -5.74
C ILE A 236 11.36 18.78 -4.25
N GLY A 237 11.06 17.68 -3.54
CA GLY A 237 10.78 17.71 -2.10
C GLY A 237 11.97 18.23 -1.29
N ILE A 238 13.19 17.77 -1.57
CA ILE A 238 14.41 18.24 -0.91
C ILE A 238 14.60 19.75 -1.15
N VAL A 239 14.50 20.22 -2.40
CA VAL A 239 14.64 21.64 -2.73
C VAL A 239 13.57 22.48 -2.02
N ALA A 240 12.33 22.01 -1.94
CA ALA A 240 11.27 22.71 -1.21
C ALA A 240 11.56 22.82 0.29
N VAL A 241 12.07 21.73 0.91
CA VAL A 241 12.48 21.73 2.32
C VAL A 241 13.68 22.62 2.56
N ASP A 242 14.66 22.63 1.66
CA ASP A 242 15.84 23.50 1.75
C ASP A 242 15.44 24.99 1.66
N ILE A 243 14.54 25.34 0.73
CA ILE A 243 13.99 26.70 0.62
C ILE A 243 13.24 27.08 1.89
N TYR A 244 12.42 26.18 2.43
CA TYR A 244 11.69 26.43 3.68
C TYR A 244 12.65 26.69 4.85
N ILE A 245 13.68 25.87 5.03
CA ILE A 245 14.65 25.98 6.11
C ILE A 245 15.47 27.29 5.98
N LEU A 246 15.86 27.66 4.76
CA LEU A 246 16.72 28.82 4.53
C LEU A 246 15.97 30.15 4.63
N PHE A 247 14.76 30.23 4.04
CA PHE A 247 14.08 31.49 3.80
C PHE A 247 12.81 31.70 4.65
N ILE A 248 12.07 30.65 4.95
CA ILE A 248 10.74 30.75 5.58
C ILE A 248 10.80 30.47 7.09
N TYR A 249 11.70 29.59 7.52
CA TYR A 249 11.77 29.19 8.91
C TYR A 249 12.32 30.32 9.81
N ASN A 250 11.44 30.90 10.64
CA ASN A 250 11.77 31.99 11.57
C ASN A 250 12.15 31.54 12.99
N GLY A 251 12.48 30.25 13.18
CA GLY A 251 12.85 29.69 14.48
C GLY A 251 14.29 30.06 14.89
N SER A 252 14.65 29.70 16.13
CA SER A 252 15.94 29.99 16.81
C SER A 252 17.19 29.31 16.21
N LEU A 253 17.08 28.74 14.99
CA LEU A 253 18.21 28.09 14.33
C LEU A 253 19.18 29.12 13.77
N ASN A 254 20.41 29.11 14.30
CA ASN A 254 21.50 29.95 13.79
C ASN A 254 21.88 29.50 12.36
N THR A 255 22.41 30.43 11.54
CA THR A 255 22.80 30.18 10.14
C THR A 255 23.65 28.92 9.95
N LYS A 256 24.57 28.66 10.87
CA LYS A 256 25.39 27.43 10.87
C LYS A 256 24.55 26.16 10.98
N LYS A 257 23.53 26.14 11.85
CA LYS A 257 22.64 24.97 12.02
C LYS A 257 21.74 24.77 10.80
N ARG A 258 21.28 25.86 10.15
CA ARG A 258 20.51 25.78 8.89
C ARG A 258 21.36 25.17 7.78
N LEU A 259 22.60 25.62 7.60
CA LEU A 259 23.51 25.04 6.61
C LEU A 259 23.83 23.58 6.88
N CYS A 260 24.04 23.19 8.16
CA CYS A 260 24.26 21.79 8.53
C CYS A 260 23.06 20.88 8.25
N ALA A 261 21.84 21.41 8.19
CA ALA A 261 20.65 20.63 7.82
C ALA A 261 20.49 20.54 6.29
N VAL A 262 20.74 21.63 5.56
CA VAL A 262 20.56 21.73 4.10
C VAL A 262 21.63 20.94 3.33
N ILE A 263 22.90 21.00 3.75
CA ILE A 263 24.00 20.34 3.03
C ILE A 263 23.81 18.82 2.87
N PRO A 264 23.49 18.04 3.92
CA PRO A 264 23.25 16.60 3.75
C PRO A 264 22.05 16.28 2.86
N LEU A 265 20.98 17.09 2.94
CA LEU A 265 19.80 16.91 2.08
C LEU A 265 20.14 17.15 0.60
N THR A 266 20.86 18.21 0.31
CA THR A 266 21.32 18.53 -1.06
C THR A 266 22.27 17.45 -1.59
N CYS A 267 23.13 16.86 -0.71
CA CYS A 267 24.02 15.77 -1.09
C CYS A 267 23.26 14.51 -1.52
N LEU A 268 22.05 14.26 -1.01
CA LEU A 268 21.21 13.14 -1.45
C LEU A 268 20.80 13.27 -2.92
N ILE A 269 20.63 14.49 -3.43
CA ILE A 269 20.36 14.74 -4.85
C ILE A 269 21.54 14.30 -5.73
N ALA A 270 22.76 14.49 -5.27
CA ALA A 270 23.97 14.12 -5.99
C ALA A 270 24.30 12.62 -5.92
N LEU A 271 23.70 11.88 -4.99
CA LEU A 271 24.02 10.49 -4.70
C LEU A 271 24.02 9.55 -5.93
N PRO A 272 23.00 9.55 -6.83
CA PRO A 272 23.01 8.67 -8.00
C PRO A 272 24.10 9.04 -9.00
N TYR A 273 24.47 10.29 -9.09
CA TYR A 273 25.59 10.72 -9.94
C TYR A 273 26.91 10.26 -9.32
N PHE A 274 27.04 10.29 -8.01
CA PHE A 274 28.21 9.82 -7.27
C PHE A 274 28.37 8.29 -7.42
N ILE A 275 27.28 7.54 -7.28
CA ILE A 275 27.25 6.08 -7.51
C ILE A 275 27.65 5.76 -8.97
N LYS A 276 27.14 6.53 -9.94
CA LYS A 276 27.48 6.37 -11.35
C LYS A 276 28.96 6.66 -11.63
N ALA A 277 29.50 7.71 -11.00
CA ALA A 277 30.93 8.05 -11.09
C ALA A 277 31.84 6.98 -10.48
N ILE A 278 31.46 6.45 -9.29
CA ILE A 278 32.18 5.35 -8.63
C ILE A 278 32.13 4.10 -9.51
N ASN A 279 30.96 3.74 -10.02
CA ASN A 279 30.83 2.58 -10.91
C ASN A 279 31.65 2.74 -12.20
N TRP A 280 31.70 3.94 -12.76
CA TRP A 280 32.55 4.25 -13.92
C TRP A 280 34.04 4.14 -13.58
N MET A 281 34.48 4.61 -12.42
CA MET A 281 35.87 4.45 -11.94
C MET A 281 36.23 2.99 -11.70
N LEU A 282 35.31 2.20 -11.14
CA LEU A 282 35.50 0.77 -10.88
C LEU A 282 35.41 -0.09 -12.16
N GLN A 283 34.83 0.43 -13.24
CA GLN A 283 34.72 -0.23 -14.54
C GLN A 283 35.97 0.01 -15.44
N LYS A 284 36.91 0.90 -15.05
CA LYS A 284 38.19 1.00 -15.71
C LYS A 284 38.95 -0.32 -15.52
N PRO A 285 39.39 -0.98 -16.59
CA PRO A 285 39.72 -2.41 -16.59
C PRO A 285 40.94 -2.70 -15.73
N LEU A 286 40.77 -3.44 -14.67
CA LEU A 286 41.72 -4.44 -14.25
C LEU A 286 41.59 -5.57 -15.27
N ASN A 287 42.58 -5.64 -16.18
CA ASN A 287 42.68 -6.58 -17.29
C ASN A 287 42.01 -7.94 -17.06
N GLY A 288 41.01 -8.23 -17.83
CA GLY A 288 40.83 -9.55 -18.50
C GLY A 288 40.20 -10.71 -17.72
N ILE A 289 40.08 -10.74 -16.37
CA ILE A 289 39.75 -12.00 -15.68
C ILE A 289 38.51 -12.00 -14.79
N VAL A 290 37.88 -10.88 -14.54
CA VAL A 290 36.73 -10.79 -13.56
C VAL A 290 35.42 -10.30 -14.15
N GLN A 291 35.28 -10.28 -15.47
CA GLN A 291 34.09 -9.67 -16.12
C GLN A 291 32.77 -10.44 -15.91
N ASN A 292 32.78 -11.74 -15.61
CA ASN A 292 31.56 -12.55 -15.66
C ASN A 292 30.77 -12.66 -14.33
N LYS A 293 31.39 -12.40 -13.18
CA LYS A 293 30.68 -12.47 -11.87
C LYS A 293 30.15 -11.13 -11.38
N ARG A 294 30.76 -10.01 -11.75
CA ARG A 294 30.32 -8.67 -11.31
C ARG A 294 29.12 -8.13 -12.10
N GLN A 295 28.98 -8.47 -13.38
CA GLN A 295 27.81 -8.06 -14.17
C GLN A 295 26.48 -8.63 -13.64
N ARG A 296 26.50 -9.82 -13.04
CA ARG A 296 25.31 -10.42 -12.41
C ARG A 296 24.92 -9.73 -11.09
N PHE A 297 25.87 -9.19 -10.36
CA PHE A 297 25.61 -8.53 -9.07
C PHE A 297 25.08 -7.10 -9.26
N THR A 298 25.55 -6.38 -10.27
CA THR A 298 25.08 -5.03 -10.60
C THR A 298 23.70 -5.05 -11.25
N LEU A 299 23.35 -6.08 -12.01
CA LEU A 299 22.00 -6.28 -12.56
C LEU A 299 20.98 -6.65 -11.48
N PHE A 300 21.41 -7.31 -10.40
CA PHE A 300 20.53 -7.68 -9.30
C PHE A 300 20.14 -6.50 -8.37
N ILE A 301 20.98 -5.45 -8.34
CA ILE A 301 20.70 -4.21 -7.55
C ILE A 301 19.94 -3.17 -8.39
N LEU A 302 19.95 -3.29 -9.73
CA LEU A 302 19.31 -2.34 -10.65
C LEU A 302 18.06 -2.90 -11.36
N SER A 303 17.72 -4.16 -11.14
CA SER A 303 16.46 -4.80 -11.55
C SER A 303 15.43 -4.71 -10.42
#